data_874a1688fe7853e96440041e2bbf751c
#
_entry.id   874a1688fe7853e96440041e2bbf751c
#
_cell.length_a   1.000
_cell.length_b   1.000
_cell.length_c   1.000
_cell.angle_alpha   90.00
_cell.angle_beta   90.00
_cell.angle_gamma   90.00
#
_symmetry.space_group_name_H-M   'P 1'
#
loop_
_entity.id
_entity.type
_entity.pdbx_description
1 polymer ?
#
loop_
_entity_poly.entity_id
_entity_poly.type
_entity_poly.pdbx_seq_one_letter_code
_entity_poly.pdbx_strand_id
1 'polypeptide(L)'
;MDLNNKVALVTGGASGLGQATVEAYVAKGAKAVILDINEDKALEIINNLGEDKVMFISTDIMKEDPVVEAINKIKDNFGGLHIAVNCAGTGYPGRILGKEAPHPLDAFQFIINLNLVGTFNV
;
A
#
# COMPACT_ATOMS: atom_id res chain seq x y z
N MET A 1 8.44 3.01 -20.50
CA MET A 1 7.07 2.42 -20.46
C MET A 1 6.07 3.55 -20.61
N ASP A 2 5.11 3.44 -21.51
CA ASP A 2 3.98 4.35 -21.55
C ASP A 2 3.01 4.01 -20.41
N LEU A 3 2.68 4.99 -19.58
CA LEU A 3 1.81 4.84 -18.41
C LEU A 3 0.33 5.17 -18.70
N ASN A 4 0.01 5.70 -19.88
CA ASN A 4 -1.36 6.00 -20.23
C ASN A 4 -2.25 4.75 -20.11
N ASN A 5 -3.36 4.89 -19.38
CA ASN A 5 -4.32 3.82 -19.12
C ASN A 5 -3.73 2.57 -18.42
N LYS A 6 -2.53 2.64 -17.86
CA LYS A 6 -2.01 1.58 -16.99
C LYS A 6 -2.63 1.69 -15.60
N VAL A 7 -2.75 0.55 -14.94
CA VAL A 7 -3.28 0.45 -13.57
C VAL A 7 -2.13 0.11 -12.64
N ALA A 8 -1.87 0.98 -11.66
CA ALA A 8 -0.84 0.81 -10.65
C ALA A 8 -1.49 0.60 -9.27
N LEU A 9 -1.10 -0.47 -8.60
CA LEU A 9 -1.40 -0.71 -7.19
C LEU A 9 -0.24 -0.18 -6.34
N VAL A 10 -0.56 0.55 -5.27
CA VAL A 10 0.44 1.08 -4.33
C VAL A 10 0.02 0.72 -2.90
N THR A 11 0.77 -0.15 -2.26
CA THR A 11 0.56 -0.42 -0.83
C THR A 11 1.13 0.71 0.01
N GLY A 12 0.49 1.05 1.14
CA GLY A 12 0.87 2.25 1.91
C GLY A 12 0.67 3.54 1.13
N GLY A 13 -0.27 3.53 0.16
CA GLY A 13 -0.49 4.62 -0.79
C GLY A 13 -1.16 5.86 -0.19
N ALA A 14 -1.63 5.80 1.05
CA ALA A 14 -2.30 6.92 1.71
C ALA A 14 -1.34 7.93 2.38
N SER A 15 -0.02 7.70 2.34
CA SER A 15 0.93 8.62 2.97
C SER A 15 2.34 8.50 2.39
N GLY A 16 3.18 9.52 2.66
CA GLY A 16 4.61 9.51 2.42
C GLY A 16 5.01 9.13 0.99
N LEU A 17 5.92 8.16 0.86
CA LEU A 17 6.42 7.70 -0.45
C LEU A 17 5.31 7.05 -1.29
N GLY A 18 4.37 6.33 -0.65
CA GLY A 18 3.24 5.72 -1.33
C GLY A 18 2.32 6.77 -1.97
N GLN A 19 1.95 7.79 -1.21
CA GLN A 19 1.15 8.91 -1.73
C GLN A 19 1.84 9.62 -2.90
N ALA A 20 3.11 9.99 -2.75
CA ALA A 20 3.89 10.62 -3.82
C ALA A 20 3.96 9.74 -5.08
N THR A 21 4.01 8.42 -4.90
CA THR A 21 3.99 7.44 -5.99
C THR A 21 2.63 7.45 -6.71
N VAL A 22 1.52 7.44 -5.96
CA VAL A 22 0.15 7.55 -6.51
C VAL A 22 0.02 8.83 -7.34
N GLU A 23 0.40 9.98 -6.78
CA GLU A 23 0.34 11.27 -7.46
C GLU A 23 1.17 11.28 -8.75
N ALA A 24 2.37 10.71 -8.72
CA ALA A 24 3.26 10.63 -9.88
C ALA A 24 2.69 9.76 -11.00
N TYR A 25 2.04 8.63 -10.68
CA TYR A 25 1.39 7.78 -11.68
C TYR A 25 0.19 8.46 -12.30
N VAL A 26 -0.66 9.07 -11.49
CA VAL A 26 -1.85 9.81 -11.99
C VAL A 26 -1.44 10.98 -12.89
N ALA A 27 -0.41 11.73 -12.51
CA ALA A 27 0.12 12.83 -13.32
C ALA A 27 0.65 12.38 -14.70
N LYS A 28 0.99 11.10 -14.83
CA LYS A 28 1.46 10.46 -16.09
C LYS A 28 0.37 9.69 -16.84
N GLY A 29 -0.90 9.88 -16.47
CA GLY A 29 -2.04 9.27 -17.17
C GLY A 29 -2.36 7.83 -16.76
N ALA A 30 -1.75 7.31 -15.70
CA ALA A 30 -2.12 6.02 -15.13
C ALA A 30 -3.33 6.17 -14.18
N LYS A 31 -4.03 5.07 -13.96
CA LYS A 31 -4.94 4.90 -12.84
C LYS A 31 -4.17 4.31 -11.65
N ALA A 32 -4.50 4.73 -10.45
CA ALA A 32 -3.85 4.26 -9.24
C ALA A 32 -4.84 3.62 -8.27
N VAL A 33 -4.40 2.58 -7.59
CA VAL A 33 -5.16 1.95 -6.51
C VAL A 33 -4.34 2.03 -5.23
N ILE A 34 -4.91 2.67 -4.23
CA ILE A 34 -4.33 2.78 -2.89
C ILE A 34 -4.78 1.56 -2.09
N LEU A 35 -3.84 0.70 -1.70
CA LEU A 35 -4.04 -0.30 -0.65
C LEU A 35 -3.45 0.23 0.65
N ASP A 36 -4.31 0.57 1.60
CA ASP A 36 -3.91 1.12 2.89
C ASP A 36 -4.96 0.77 3.96
N ILE A 37 -4.62 0.95 5.21
CA ILE A 37 -5.56 0.84 6.33
C ILE A 37 -6.15 2.21 6.72
N ASN A 38 -5.59 3.31 6.21
CA ASN A 38 -5.99 4.69 6.54
C ASN A 38 -6.93 5.26 5.49
N GLU A 39 -8.23 5.06 5.70
CA GLU A 39 -9.28 5.51 4.80
C GLU A 39 -9.35 7.04 4.68
N ASP A 40 -9.28 7.77 5.79
CA ASP A 40 -9.43 9.23 5.80
C ASP A 40 -8.38 9.90 4.88
N LYS A 41 -7.12 9.51 5.02
CA LYS A 41 -6.04 10.03 4.18
C LYS A 41 -6.19 9.62 2.72
N ALA A 42 -6.64 8.39 2.46
CA ALA A 42 -6.87 7.93 1.09
C ALA A 42 -8.00 8.73 0.42
N LEU A 43 -9.08 9.05 1.14
CA LEU A 43 -10.17 9.87 0.63
C LEU A 43 -9.72 11.31 0.32
N GLU A 44 -8.85 11.90 1.13
CA GLU A 44 -8.27 13.22 0.83
C GLU A 44 -7.50 13.21 -0.51
N ILE A 45 -6.72 12.15 -0.76
CA ILE A 45 -5.97 11.99 -2.01
C ILE A 45 -6.93 11.83 -3.20
N ILE A 46 -7.96 11.00 -3.05
CA ILE A 46 -8.97 10.80 -4.10
C ILE A 46 -9.69 12.10 -4.45
N ASN A 47 -10.10 12.87 -3.43
CA ASN A 47 -10.75 14.17 -3.63
C ASN A 47 -9.88 15.15 -4.42
N ASN A 48 -8.55 15.08 -4.25
CA ASN A 48 -7.61 15.96 -4.96
C ASN A 48 -7.29 15.49 -6.38
N LEU A 49 -7.24 14.17 -6.61
CA LEU A 49 -6.79 13.60 -7.89
C LEU A 49 -7.92 13.17 -8.82
N GLY A 50 -9.11 12.89 -8.27
CA GLY A 50 -10.30 12.45 -8.97
C GLY A 50 -10.61 10.96 -8.78
N GLU A 51 -11.89 10.66 -8.52
CA GLU A 51 -12.42 9.30 -8.32
C GLU A 51 -12.35 8.43 -9.59
N ASP A 52 -12.27 9.06 -10.76
CA ASP A 52 -12.09 8.39 -12.04
C ASP A 52 -10.67 7.84 -12.25
N LYS A 53 -9.69 8.36 -11.48
CA LYS A 53 -8.27 8.03 -11.59
C LYS A 53 -7.73 7.24 -10.41
N VAL A 54 -8.30 7.43 -9.22
CA VAL A 54 -7.80 6.81 -7.99
C VAL A 54 -8.91 6.07 -7.27
N MET A 55 -8.62 4.82 -6.89
CA MET A 55 -9.49 3.99 -6.07
C MET A 55 -8.78 3.64 -4.75
N PHE A 56 -9.53 3.59 -3.66
CA PHE A 56 -9.05 3.09 -2.38
C PHE A 56 -9.66 1.72 -2.06
N ILE A 57 -8.86 0.82 -1.54
CA ILE A 57 -9.32 -0.44 -0.97
C ILE A 57 -8.64 -0.62 0.38
N SER A 58 -9.44 -0.62 1.44
CA SER A 58 -8.95 -0.91 2.79
C SER A 58 -8.39 -2.33 2.85
N THR A 59 -7.09 -2.46 3.08
CA THR A 59 -6.41 -3.75 2.98
C THR A 59 -5.30 -3.86 4.01
N ASP A 60 -5.40 -4.86 4.88
CA ASP A 60 -4.29 -5.32 5.72
C ASP A 60 -3.45 -6.32 4.91
N ILE A 61 -2.29 -5.89 4.44
CA ILE A 61 -1.41 -6.73 3.60
C ILE A 61 -0.81 -7.94 4.34
N MET A 62 -0.91 -8.00 5.66
CA MET A 62 -0.48 -9.17 6.43
C MET A 62 -1.47 -10.36 6.33
N LYS A 63 -2.61 -10.16 5.68
CA LYS A 63 -3.67 -11.17 5.51
C LYS A 63 -3.86 -11.49 4.04
N GLU A 64 -3.91 -12.79 3.71
CA GLU A 64 -4.03 -13.25 2.33
C GLU A 64 -5.37 -12.90 1.71
N ASP A 65 -6.49 -13.26 2.36
CA ASP A 65 -7.83 -13.06 1.80
C ASP A 65 -8.12 -11.60 1.40
N PRO A 66 -7.85 -10.56 2.24
CA PRO A 66 -8.05 -9.18 1.86
C PRO A 66 -7.23 -8.74 0.64
N VAL A 67 -6.01 -9.27 0.47
CA VAL A 67 -5.18 -8.98 -0.71
C VAL A 67 -5.77 -9.60 -1.96
N VAL A 68 -6.19 -10.87 -1.90
CA VAL A 68 -6.86 -11.56 -3.01
C VAL A 68 -8.14 -10.82 -3.42
N GLU A 69 -8.97 -10.42 -2.44
CA GLU A 69 -10.18 -9.63 -2.71
C GLU A 69 -9.86 -8.28 -3.36
N ALA A 70 -8.81 -7.59 -2.90
CA ALA A 70 -8.38 -6.32 -3.46
C ALA A 70 -7.96 -6.48 -4.94
N ILE A 71 -7.17 -7.49 -5.27
CA ILE A 71 -6.75 -7.78 -6.65
C ILE A 71 -7.97 -8.07 -7.55
N ASN A 72 -8.95 -8.84 -7.07
CA ASN A 72 -10.17 -9.09 -7.82
C ASN A 72 -10.96 -7.80 -8.07
N LYS A 73 -11.14 -6.95 -7.05
CA LYS A 73 -11.79 -5.63 -7.21
C LYS A 73 -11.07 -4.74 -8.22
N ILE A 74 -9.73 -4.76 -8.26
CA ILE A 74 -8.95 -4.00 -9.24
C ILE A 74 -9.25 -4.51 -10.66
N LYS A 75 -9.27 -5.81 -10.87
CA LYS A 75 -9.59 -6.41 -12.16
C LYS A 75 -10.99 -6.07 -12.63
N ASP A 76 -11.98 -6.14 -11.72
CA ASP A 76 -13.38 -5.86 -12.05
C ASP A 76 -13.63 -4.39 -12.40
N ASN A 77 -12.96 -3.44 -11.71
CA ASN A 77 -13.16 -2.01 -11.91
C ASN A 77 -12.30 -1.43 -13.04
N PHE A 78 -11.06 -1.90 -13.21
CA PHE A 78 -10.10 -1.32 -14.15
C PHE A 78 -9.67 -2.27 -15.27
N GLY A 79 -10.18 -3.50 -15.28
CA GLY A 79 -9.89 -4.48 -16.34
C GLY A 79 -8.52 -5.17 -16.22
N GLY A 80 -7.70 -4.82 -15.24
CA GLY A 80 -6.40 -5.46 -15.02
C GLY A 80 -5.49 -4.67 -14.10
N LEU A 81 -4.34 -5.28 -13.78
CA LEU A 81 -3.27 -4.69 -12.98
C LEU A 81 -1.96 -4.78 -13.78
N HIS A 82 -1.20 -3.70 -13.86
CA HIS A 82 0.01 -3.61 -14.66
C HIS A 82 1.28 -3.36 -13.84
N ILE A 83 1.12 -2.69 -12.70
CA ILE A 83 2.22 -2.23 -11.86
C ILE A 83 1.84 -2.46 -10.41
N ALA A 84 2.74 -3.02 -9.62
CA ALA A 84 2.62 -3.09 -8.16
C ALA A 84 3.82 -2.40 -7.52
N VAL A 85 3.56 -1.50 -6.57
CA VAL A 85 4.58 -0.79 -5.80
C VAL A 85 4.33 -1.00 -4.32
N ASN A 86 5.28 -1.66 -3.66
CA ASN A 86 5.20 -1.95 -2.24
C ASN A 86 5.86 -0.83 -1.42
N CYS A 87 5.02 0.05 -0.85
CA CYS A 87 5.44 1.13 0.06
C CYS A 87 4.94 0.92 1.50
N ALA A 88 4.00 -0.01 1.72
CA ALA A 88 3.53 -0.30 3.07
C ALA A 88 4.66 -0.89 3.92
N GLY A 89 4.84 -0.31 5.09
CA GLY A 89 5.85 -0.75 6.03
C GLY A 89 6.00 0.23 7.18
N THR A 90 6.65 -0.21 8.24
CA THR A 90 7.00 0.63 9.38
C THR A 90 8.29 0.15 10.04
N GLY A 91 8.81 0.94 10.97
CA GLY A 91 9.98 0.59 11.76
C GLY A 91 9.67 0.59 13.26
N TYR A 92 10.36 -0.26 13.99
CA TYR A 92 10.40 -0.25 15.45
C TYR A 92 11.88 -0.29 15.88
N PRO A 93 12.57 0.85 15.84
CA PRO A 93 14.00 0.88 16.15
C PRO A 93 14.25 0.61 17.64
N GLY A 94 15.21 -0.26 17.93
CA GLY A 94 15.56 -0.59 19.29
C GLY A 94 16.88 -1.37 19.36
N ARG A 95 17.53 -1.34 20.53
CA ARG A 95 18.69 -2.19 20.79
C ARG A 95 18.20 -3.58 21.15
N ILE A 96 18.89 -4.62 20.67
CA ILE A 96 18.60 -6.01 21.06
C ILE A 96 18.69 -6.17 22.56
N LEU A 97 19.74 -5.60 23.16
CA LEU A 97 19.90 -5.52 24.62
C LEU A 97 19.69 -4.06 25.06
N GLY A 98 18.49 -3.75 25.55
CA GLY A 98 18.15 -2.47 26.14
C GLY A 98 18.76 -2.30 27.53
N LYS A 99 18.52 -1.12 28.14
CA LYS A 99 18.99 -0.85 29.51
C LYS A 99 18.20 -1.63 30.57
N GLU A 100 16.91 -1.80 30.36
CA GLU A 100 16.00 -2.42 31.33
C GLU A 100 15.51 -3.81 30.88
N ALA A 101 15.36 -4.03 29.58
CA ALA A 101 14.86 -5.28 29.03
C ALA A 101 15.41 -5.54 27.62
N PRO A 102 15.40 -6.80 27.14
CA PRO A 102 15.63 -7.12 25.74
C PRO A 102 14.59 -6.51 24.83
N HIS A 103 14.91 -6.38 23.52
CA HIS A 103 13.96 -5.97 22.50
C HIS A 103 12.75 -6.94 22.49
N PRO A 104 11.51 -6.42 22.52
CA PRO A 104 10.31 -7.27 22.53
C PRO A 104 10.23 -8.15 21.27
N LEU A 105 10.00 -9.44 21.44
CA LEU A 105 9.88 -10.39 20.34
C LEU A 105 8.65 -10.11 19.47
N ASP A 106 7.54 -9.73 20.07
CA ASP A 106 6.30 -9.37 19.38
C ASP A 106 6.46 -8.15 18.47
N ALA A 107 7.21 -7.14 18.92
CA ALA A 107 7.54 -5.99 18.09
C ALA A 107 8.39 -6.40 16.87
N PHE A 108 9.38 -7.26 17.07
CA PHE A 108 10.18 -7.81 15.98
C PHE A 108 9.31 -8.62 15.01
N GLN A 109 8.47 -9.52 15.52
CA GLN A 109 7.58 -10.34 14.70
C GLN A 109 6.59 -9.48 13.90
N PHE A 110 6.03 -8.43 14.50
CA PHE A 110 5.15 -7.51 13.80
C PHE A 110 5.85 -6.84 12.61
N ILE A 111 7.08 -6.36 12.80
CA ILE A 111 7.86 -5.72 11.72
C ILE A 111 8.16 -6.71 10.59
N ILE A 112 8.55 -7.94 10.91
CA ILE A 112 8.79 -8.98 9.90
C ILE A 112 7.49 -9.33 9.16
N ASN A 113 6.39 -9.48 9.89
CA ASN A 113 5.09 -9.81 9.29
C ASN A 113 4.61 -8.69 8.35
N LEU A 114 4.75 -7.43 8.74
CA LEU A 114 4.34 -6.33 7.89
C LEU A 114 5.30 -6.14 6.69
N ASN A 115 6.59 -5.95 6.96
CA ASN A 115 7.53 -5.50 5.93
C ASN A 115 8.00 -6.62 4.99
N LEU A 116 8.07 -7.86 5.46
CA LEU A 116 8.54 -9.00 4.68
C LEU A 116 7.37 -9.85 4.20
N VAL A 117 6.58 -10.39 5.13
CA VAL A 117 5.47 -11.30 4.77
C VAL A 117 4.39 -10.54 4.02
N GLY A 118 4.00 -9.33 4.48
CA GLY A 118 3.01 -8.50 3.81
C GLY A 118 3.45 -8.08 2.41
N THR A 119 4.72 -7.74 2.22
CA THR A 119 5.25 -7.42 0.87
C THR A 119 5.23 -8.64 -0.05
N PHE A 120 5.54 -9.82 0.47
CA PHE A 120 5.47 -11.08 -0.29
C PHE A 120 4.03 -11.45 -0.68
N ASN A 121 3.07 -11.11 0.18
CA ASN A 121 1.66 -11.46 -0.01
C ASN A 121 0.99 -10.67 -1.17
N VAL A 122 1.48 -9.46 -1.45
CA VAL A 122 0.98 -8.60 -2.53
C VAL A 122 1.62 -8.94 -3.89
#